data_38bdc061a27ce8276ad6ad40d5ab3ed8
#
_entry.id   38bdc061a27ce8276ad6ad40d5ab3ed8
#
_cell.length_a   1.000
_cell.length_b   1.000
_cell.length_c   1.000
_cell.angle_alpha   90.00
_cell.angle_beta   90.00
_cell.angle_gamma   90.00
#
_symmetry.space_group_name_H-M   'P 1'
#
loop_
_entity.id
_entity.type
_entity.pdbx_description
1 polymer ?
#
loop_
_entity_poly.entity_id
_entity_poly.type
_entity_poly.pdbx_seq_one_letter_code
_entity_poly.pdbx_strand_id
1 'polypeptide(L)'
;MKRINYLLVLLLLISSCRPNSGNRPEVENVLSMYDSVYVVADIQYHQHYYPNLDCEVYSIDLLSEGLSFDSAYQIVGSGMNLYISDVFLPDGCTTLQEGVYQMDTTAQPYTFLPYMYFEGSVTGCYMLDIRESQINRIIGFSGGRMEIRWLDDDDIQMDILLYLPDSTRYHASYQGPALPR
;
A
#
# COMPACT_ATOMS: atom_id res chain seq x y z
N MET A 1 -69.57 -0.18 -20.79
CA MET A 1 -68.28 -0.18 -21.54
C MET A 1 -67.46 1.06 -21.21
N LYS A 2 -67.03 1.27 -20.00
CA LYS A 2 -66.17 2.42 -19.59
C LYS A 2 -65.04 2.06 -18.62
N ARG A 3 -64.78 0.77 -18.39
CA ARG A 3 -63.74 0.33 -17.38
C ARG A 3 -62.44 -0.20 -17.99
N ILE A 4 -62.31 -0.30 -19.32
CA ILE A 4 -61.17 -0.90 -20.01
C ILE A 4 -60.08 0.17 -20.30
N ASN A 5 -60.45 1.45 -20.40
CA ASN A 5 -59.51 2.50 -20.78
C ASN A 5 -58.54 2.95 -19.66
N TYR A 6 -58.89 2.72 -18.38
CA TYR A 6 -58.01 3.12 -17.27
C TYR A 6 -56.86 2.15 -17.04
N LEU A 7 -57.03 0.89 -17.39
CA LEU A 7 -55.96 -0.13 -17.23
C LEU A 7 -54.86 0.04 -18.26
N LEU A 8 -55.22 0.49 -19.48
CA LEU A 8 -54.24 0.72 -20.56
C LEU A 8 -53.37 1.96 -20.32
N VAL A 9 -53.95 3.00 -19.71
CA VAL A 9 -53.23 4.24 -19.38
C VAL A 9 -52.28 4.00 -18.19
N LEU A 10 -52.66 3.13 -17.24
CA LEU A 10 -51.77 2.79 -16.09
C LEU A 10 -50.58 1.95 -16.51
N LEU A 11 -50.72 1.08 -17.52
CA LEU A 11 -49.65 0.26 -18.08
C LEU A 11 -48.62 1.09 -18.89
N LEU A 12 -49.02 2.22 -19.47
CA LEU A 12 -48.12 3.11 -20.20
C LEU A 12 -47.29 4.02 -19.30
N LEU A 13 -47.71 4.22 -18.03
CA LEU A 13 -46.97 5.05 -17.05
C LEU A 13 -45.87 4.29 -16.31
N ILE A 14 -45.88 2.95 -16.35
CA ILE A 14 -44.86 2.13 -15.67
C ILE A 14 -43.65 1.87 -16.57
N SER A 15 -43.74 2.14 -17.89
CA SER A 15 -42.63 1.87 -18.84
C SER A 15 -41.65 3.04 -19.00
N SER A 16 -41.83 4.15 -18.30
CA SER A 16 -40.95 5.33 -18.45
C SER A 16 -39.91 5.52 -17.35
N CYS A 17 -39.86 4.63 -16.36
CA CYS A 17 -38.75 4.61 -15.37
C CYS A 17 -37.79 3.48 -15.70
N ARG A 18 -37.19 3.48 -16.89
CA ARG A 18 -35.84 2.92 -17.00
C ARG A 18 -34.90 3.90 -16.31
N PRO A 19 -34.19 3.49 -15.26
CA PRO A 19 -33.05 4.27 -14.81
C PRO A 19 -32.15 4.37 -16.03
N ASN A 20 -32.01 5.57 -16.54
CA ASN A 20 -30.98 5.89 -17.48
C ASN A 20 -29.66 5.43 -16.85
N SER A 21 -29.17 4.27 -17.27
CA SER A 21 -27.78 3.89 -17.07
C SER A 21 -26.95 4.82 -17.94
N GLY A 22 -27.10 6.13 -17.67
CA GLY A 22 -26.18 7.10 -18.14
C GLY A 22 -24.83 6.57 -17.73
N ASN A 23 -23.96 6.31 -18.69
CA ASN A 23 -22.56 6.22 -18.54
C ASN A 23 -22.15 7.26 -17.50
N ARG A 24 -22.11 6.84 -16.22
CA ARG A 24 -21.21 7.49 -15.30
C ARG A 24 -19.89 7.34 -16.03
N PRO A 25 -19.24 8.42 -16.45
CA PRO A 25 -17.85 8.27 -16.80
C PRO A 25 -17.26 7.56 -15.57
N GLU A 26 -16.80 6.35 -15.75
CA GLU A 26 -15.84 5.75 -14.88
C GLU A 26 -14.76 6.82 -14.83
N VAL A 27 -14.80 7.63 -13.79
CA VAL A 27 -13.71 8.53 -13.49
C VAL A 27 -12.62 7.56 -13.14
N GLU A 28 -11.92 7.11 -14.17
CA GLU A 28 -10.54 6.69 -14.06
C GLU A 28 -9.83 7.87 -13.41
N ASN A 29 -9.93 7.95 -12.12
CA ASN A 29 -8.97 8.67 -11.32
C ASN A 29 -7.67 7.87 -11.45
N VAL A 30 -7.12 7.93 -12.64
CA VAL A 30 -5.76 7.60 -12.95
C VAL A 30 -4.93 8.64 -12.23
N LEU A 31 -4.71 8.42 -10.95
CA LEU A 31 -3.58 8.98 -10.29
C LEU A 31 -2.35 8.15 -10.69
N SER A 32 -2.07 8.16 -11.99
CA SER A 32 -0.77 7.78 -12.56
C SER A 32 0.39 8.61 -11.99
N MET A 33 0.10 9.56 -11.12
CA MET A 33 1.08 10.39 -10.44
C MET A 33 1.90 9.62 -9.40
N TYR A 34 1.55 8.36 -9.10
CA TYR A 34 2.21 7.58 -8.07
C TYR A 34 2.45 6.11 -8.46
N ASP A 35 2.54 5.81 -9.73
CA ASP A 35 3.15 4.55 -10.18
C ASP A 35 4.66 4.70 -10.03
N SER A 36 5.23 4.13 -8.99
CA SER A 36 6.67 4.23 -8.72
C SER A 36 7.33 2.87 -8.81
N VAL A 37 8.40 2.82 -9.59
CA VAL A 37 9.34 1.70 -9.60
C VAL A 37 10.47 2.03 -8.65
N TYR A 38 10.70 1.14 -7.70
CA TYR A 38 11.79 1.25 -6.75
C TYR A 38 12.99 0.44 -7.22
N VAL A 39 14.19 0.87 -6.86
CA VAL A 39 15.46 0.29 -7.36
C VAL A 39 16.34 -0.25 -6.25
N VAL A 40 16.03 0.06 -5.00
CA VAL A 40 16.72 -0.48 -3.82
C VAL A 40 15.67 -0.95 -2.82
N ALA A 41 15.87 -2.14 -2.25
CA ALA A 41 15.12 -2.62 -1.10
C ALA A 41 16.08 -2.96 0.05
N ASP A 42 15.88 -2.34 1.19
CA ASP A 42 16.52 -2.69 2.46
C ASP A 42 15.47 -3.33 3.38
N ILE A 43 15.72 -4.56 3.82
CA ILE A 43 14.79 -5.35 4.63
C ILE A 43 15.46 -5.63 5.96
N GLN A 44 14.86 -5.16 7.04
CA GLN A 44 15.42 -5.28 8.37
C GLN A 44 14.56 -6.16 9.26
N TYR A 45 15.20 -7.11 9.92
CA TYR A 45 14.57 -7.99 10.90
C TYR A 45 14.72 -7.40 12.31
N HIS A 46 13.62 -7.25 13.03
CA HIS A 46 13.57 -6.62 14.36
C HIS A 46 13.30 -7.62 15.50
N GLN A 47 13.35 -8.93 15.22
CA GLN A 47 13.04 -9.99 16.20
C GLN A 47 11.64 -9.79 16.83
N HIS A 48 11.46 -10.22 18.07
CA HIS A 48 10.26 -10.01 18.88
C HIS A 48 10.18 -8.55 19.37
N TYR A 49 10.07 -7.59 18.46
CA TYR A 49 10.01 -6.16 18.80
C TYR A 49 8.87 -5.85 19.78
N TYR A 50 7.76 -6.55 19.65
CA TYR A 50 6.60 -6.44 20.55
C TYR A 50 6.52 -7.66 21.47
N PRO A 51 6.98 -7.57 22.74
CA PRO A 51 7.13 -8.74 23.63
C PRO A 51 5.80 -9.42 24.02
N ASN A 52 4.67 -8.82 23.71
CA ASN A 52 3.34 -9.38 23.99
C ASN A 52 2.65 -9.93 22.74
N LEU A 53 3.33 -9.99 21.61
CA LEU A 53 2.80 -10.55 20.36
C LEU A 53 3.65 -11.76 19.96
N ASP A 54 2.97 -12.85 19.60
CA ASP A 54 3.62 -14.06 19.06
C ASP A 54 3.87 -13.86 17.56
N CYS A 55 4.73 -12.91 17.20
CA CYS A 55 5.08 -12.59 15.83
C CYS A 55 6.49 -12.00 15.72
N GLU A 56 7.10 -12.23 14.57
CA GLU A 56 8.32 -11.56 14.15
C GLU A 56 7.98 -10.26 13.41
N VAL A 57 8.87 -9.28 13.48
CA VAL A 57 8.64 -7.95 12.89
C VAL A 57 9.76 -7.61 11.92
N TYR A 58 9.35 -7.08 10.78
CA TYR A 58 10.25 -6.57 9.75
C TYR A 58 9.90 -5.13 9.40
N SER A 59 10.89 -4.40 8.89
CA SER A 59 10.66 -3.16 8.14
C SER A 59 11.25 -3.27 6.75
N ILE A 60 10.66 -2.54 5.82
CA ILE A 60 11.05 -2.50 4.42
C ILE A 60 11.21 -1.04 4.00
N ASP A 61 12.39 -0.68 3.54
CA ASP A 61 12.69 0.59 2.88
C ASP A 61 12.83 0.35 1.39
N LEU A 62 11.98 0.97 0.58
CA LEU A 62 12.11 0.97 -0.87
C LEU A 62 12.52 2.36 -1.35
N LEU A 63 13.65 2.44 -2.05
CA LEU A 63 14.18 3.69 -2.59
C LEU A 63 13.98 3.75 -4.10
N SER A 64 13.43 4.87 -4.58
CA SER A 64 13.37 5.16 -6.00
C SER A 64 14.73 5.59 -6.55
N GLU A 65 14.86 5.64 -7.88
CA GLU A 65 16.03 6.22 -8.54
C GLU A 65 16.36 7.61 -7.97
N GLY A 66 17.65 7.88 -7.79
CA GLY A 66 18.16 9.13 -7.22
C GLY A 66 18.32 9.14 -5.70
N LEU A 67 17.85 8.08 -5.01
CA LEU A 67 18.14 7.85 -3.59
C LEU A 67 19.11 6.70 -3.40
N SER A 68 19.89 6.77 -2.34
CA SER A 68 20.77 5.69 -1.88
C SER A 68 21.03 5.79 -0.39
N PHE A 69 21.58 4.72 0.22
CA PHE A 69 22.12 4.78 1.57
C PHE A 69 23.58 5.20 1.53
N ASP A 70 23.99 6.12 2.40
CA ASP A 70 25.40 6.45 2.63
C ASP A 70 26.09 5.43 3.55
N SER A 71 27.38 5.66 3.87
CA SER A 71 28.15 4.78 4.76
C SER A 71 27.65 4.76 6.23
N ALA A 72 26.84 5.71 6.62
CA ALA A 72 26.18 5.80 7.92
C ALA A 72 24.73 5.32 7.88
N TYR A 73 24.31 4.71 6.74
CA TYR A 73 22.95 4.26 6.49
C TYR A 73 21.89 5.36 6.55
N GLN A 74 22.25 6.57 6.18
CA GLN A 74 21.30 7.65 6.01
C GLN A 74 20.88 7.71 4.53
N ILE A 75 19.59 7.95 4.30
CA ILE A 75 19.07 8.13 2.94
C ILE A 75 19.56 9.48 2.42
N VAL A 76 20.24 9.45 1.28
CA VAL A 76 20.78 10.65 0.62
C VAL A 76 20.31 10.73 -0.83
N GLY A 77 20.26 11.96 -1.36
CA GLY A 77 19.83 12.22 -2.73
C GLY A 77 18.47 12.88 -2.83
N SER A 78 17.80 12.65 -3.96
CA SER A 78 16.44 13.17 -4.20
C SER A 78 15.59 12.09 -4.87
N GLY A 79 14.39 11.86 -4.36
CA GLY A 79 13.48 10.82 -4.85
C GLY A 79 12.41 10.47 -3.85
N MET A 80 11.82 9.29 -4.01
CA MET A 80 10.77 8.77 -3.15
C MET A 80 11.29 7.58 -2.35
N ASN A 81 11.05 7.59 -1.04
CA ASN A 81 11.26 6.42 -0.18
C ASN A 81 9.89 5.94 0.31
N LEU A 82 9.53 4.71 -0.02
CA LEU A 82 8.38 4.03 0.59
C LEU A 82 8.89 3.21 1.77
N TYR A 83 8.47 3.59 2.96
CA TYR A 83 8.79 2.90 4.19
C TYR A 83 7.57 2.14 4.71
N ILE A 84 7.76 0.85 4.98
CA ILE A 84 6.76 -0.02 5.57
C ILE A 84 7.36 -0.58 6.85
N SER A 85 7.00 0.00 7.98
CA SER A 85 7.37 -0.54 9.28
C SER A 85 6.36 -1.59 9.72
N ASP A 86 6.75 -2.39 10.71
CA ASP A 86 5.84 -3.32 11.40
C ASP A 86 5.13 -4.28 10.42
N VAL A 87 5.93 -4.96 9.61
CA VAL A 87 5.48 -6.11 8.79
C VAL A 87 5.55 -7.34 9.68
N PHE A 88 4.38 -7.93 9.96
CA PHE A 88 4.24 -9.04 10.90
C PHE A 88 4.29 -10.40 10.21
N LEU A 89 5.07 -11.29 10.79
CA LEU A 89 5.23 -12.68 10.36
C LEU A 89 4.94 -13.64 11.51
N PRO A 90 4.65 -14.92 11.22
CA PRO A 90 4.52 -15.93 12.26
C PRO A 90 5.80 -16.02 13.13
N ASP A 91 5.60 -16.36 14.41
CA ASP A 91 6.69 -16.60 15.34
C ASP A 91 7.72 -17.60 14.78
N GLY A 92 9.01 -17.30 14.98
CA GLY A 92 10.13 -18.09 14.51
C GLY A 92 10.50 -17.91 13.02
N CYS A 93 9.82 -17.04 12.28
CA CYS A 93 10.18 -16.71 10.90
C CYS A 93 11.35 -15.72 10.86
N THR A 94 12.57 -16.22 10.62
CA THR A 94 13.80 -15.40 10.55
C THR A 94 14.10 -14.84 9.15
N THR A 95 13.22 -15.08 8.19
CA THR A 95 13.28 -14.54 6.82
C THR A 95 11.91 -14.06 6.39
N LEU A 96 11.88 -12.95 5.64
CA LEU A 96 10.63 -12.43 5.07
C LEU A 96 9.98 -13.49 4.18
N GLN A 97 8.72 -13.82 4.45
CA GLN A 97 8.01 -14.90 3.78
C GLN A 97 7.31 -14.42 2.52
N GLU A 98 7.18 -15.32 1.53
CA GLU A 98 6.28 -15.09 0.40
C GLU A 98 4.83 -15.01 0.86
N GLY A 99 4.03 -14.20 0.17
CA GLY A 99 2.61 -14.13 0.45
C GLY A 99 2.00 -12.78 0.18
N VAL A 100 0.73 -12.68 0.53
CA VAL A 100 -0.04 -11.43 0.47
C VAL A 100 -0.21 -10.87 1.87
N TYR A 101 0.33 -9.69 2.07
CA TYR A 101 0.25 -8.94 3.32
C TYR A 101 -0.86 -7.89 3.20
N GLN A 102 -1.71 -7.81 4.20
CA GLN A 102 -2.79 -6.83 4.25
C GLN A 102 -2.43 -5.71 5.23
N MET A 103 -2.77 -4.47 4.88
CA MET A 103 -2.67 -3.38 5.83
C MET A 103 -3.77 -3.51 6.88
N ASP A 104 -3.38 -3.67 8.15
CA ASP A 104 -4.30 -3.90 9.27
C ASP A 104 -3.69 -3.38 10.57
N THR A 105 -4.51 -3.07 11.55
CA THR A 105 -4.10 -2.61 12.89
C THR A 105 -4.00 -3.73 13.91
N THR A 106 -4.31 -4.98 13.53
CA THR A 106 -4.39 -6.12 14.46
C THR A 106 -3.05 -6.77 14.78
N ALA A 107 -1.98 -6.41 14.08
CA ALA A 107 -0.64 -6.99 14.24
C ALA A 107 -0.64 -8.53 14.15
N GLN A 108 -1.43 -9.09 13.22
CA GLN A 108 -1.47 -10.52 12.94
C GLN A 108 -0.43 -10.89 11.88
N PRO A 109 0.04 -12.15 11.82
CA PRO A 109 0.91 -12.60 10.73
C PRO A 109 0.34 -12.26 9.34
N TYR A 110 1.22 -11.88 8.41
CA TYR A 110 0.89 -11.41 7.07
C TYR A 110 0.07 -10.11 7.05
N THR A 111 0.32 -9.23 8.03
CA THR A 111 -0.19 -7.86 8.02
C THR A 111 0.95 -6.84 8.14
N PHE A 112 0.65 -5.58 7.86
CA PHE A 112 1.52 -4.44 8.15
C PHE A 112 0.68 -3.24 8.57
N LEU A 113 1.25 -2.34 9.39
CA LEU A 113 0.49 -1.25 9.97
C LEU A 113 0.22 -0.11 8.98
N PRO A 114 -0.98 0.52 9.04
CA PRO A 114 -1.24 1.79 8.36
C PRO A 114 -0.37 2.90 8.97
N TYR A 115 -0.28 4.03 8.26
CA TYR A 115 0.36 5.22 8.80
C TYR A 115 -0.28 5.64 10.13
N MET A 116 0.56 5.83 11.11
CA MET A 116 0.16 6.34 12.44
C MET A 116 1.15 7.42 12.89
N TYR A 117 0.60 8.45 13.52
CA TYR A 117 1.38 9.47 14.18
C TYR A 117 1.06 9.45 15.67
N PHE A 118 2.07 9.18 16.49
CA PHE A 118 1.90 9.10 17.93
C PHE A 118 3.10 9.75 18.66
N GLU A 119 2.82 10.67 19.57
CA GLU A 119 3.82 11.33 20.44
C GLU A 119 5.04 11.91 19.71
N GLY A 120 4.84 12.49 18.52
CA GLY A 120 5.95 13.07 17.75
C GLY A 120 6.68 12.08 16.83
N SER A 121 6.31 10.81 16.87
CA SER A 121 6.88 9.75 16.03
C SER A 121 5.93 9.29 14.95
N VAL A 122 6.49 8.89 13.81
CA VAL A 122 5.76 8.32 12.68
C VAL A 122 6.07 6.83 12.63
N THR A 123 5.05 5.99 12.44
CA THR A 123 5.18 4.55 12.22
C THR A 123 4.19 4.05 11.18
N GLY A 124 4.28 2.78 10.81
CA GLY A 124 3.41 2.15 9.81
C GLY A 124 3.89 2.41 8.39
N CYS A 125 2.94 2.49 7.47
CA CYS A 125 3.24 2.62 6.04
C CYS A 125 3.12 4.07 5.57
N TYR A 126 4.23 4.64 5.09
CA TYR A 126 4.27 6.00 4.56
C TYR A 126 5.34 6.17 3.49
N MET A 127 5.19 7.21 2.70
CA MET A 127 6.14 7.61 1.67
C MET A 127 6.75 8.97 2.01
N LEU A 128 8.07 9.08 1.82
CA LEU A 128 8.83 10.32 1.95
C LEU A 128 9.16 10.86 0.55
N ASP A 129 8.80 12.10 0.26
CA ASP A 129 9.40 12.89 -0.81
C ASP A 129 10.66 13.52 -0.25
N ILE A 130 11.81 13.11 -0.76
CA ILE A 130 13.13 13.56 -0.30
C ILE A 130 13.74 14.42 -1.40
N ARG A 131 14.24 15.61 -1.03
CA ARG A 131 14.94 16.53 -1.93
C ARG A 131 16.23 17.00 -1.28
N GLU A 132 17.34 16.84 -2.00
CA GLU A 132 18.65 17.23 -1.49
C GLU A 132 18.94 16.65 -0.10
N SER A 133 18.58 15.37 0.10
CA SER A 133 18.72 14.63 1.38
C SER A 133 17.88 15.18 2.54
N GLN A 134 16.82 15.96 2.26
CA GLN A 134 15.90 16.48 3.25
C GLN A 134 14.48 16.01 2.97
N ILE A 135 13.74 15.70 4.03
CA ILE A 135 12.32 15.33 3.92
C ILE A 135 11.52 16.59 3.56
N ASN A 136 10.98 16.60 2.34
CA ASN A 136 10.10 17.66 1.85
C ASN A 136 8.63 17.40 2.23
N ARG A 137 8.20 16.13 2.20
CA ARG A 137 6.83 15.75 2.47
C ARG A 137 6.74 14.31 2.98
N ILE A 138 5.79 14.06 3.90
CA ILE A 138 5.38 12.74 4.35
C ILE A 138 3.95 12.48 3.86
N ILE A 139 3.73 11.30 3.26
CA ILE A 139 2.44 10.86 2.75
C ILE A 139 2.11 9.54 3.42
N GLY A 140 1.11 9.54 4.29
CA GLY A 140 0.66 8.34 5.01
C GLY A 140 -0.40 7.57 4.25
N PHE A 141 -0.38 6.24 4.35
CA PHE A 141 -1.37 5.35 3.76
C PHE A 141 -2.30 4.77 4.82
N SER A 142 -3.58 4.63 4.47
CA SER A 142 -4.65 4.20 5.38
C SER A 142 -5.18 2.80 5.08
N GLY A 143 -4.75 2.20 3.98
CA GLY A 143 -5.17 0.88 3.53
C GLY A 143 -4.27 0.37 2.42
N GLY A 144 -4.32 -0.93 2.16
CA GLY A 144 -3.57 -1.50 1.06
C GLY A 144 -3.19 -2.97 1.26
N ARG A 145 -2.44 -3.46 0.30
CA ARG A 145 -1.86 -4.80 0.31
C ARG A 145 -0.50 -4.80 -0.36
N MET A 146 0.33 -5.76 0.02
CA MET A 146 1.63 -6.03 -0.59
C MET A 146 1.71 -7.52 -0.91
N GLU A 147 2.10 -7.86 -2.11
CA GLU A 147 2.42 -9.24 -2.52
C GLU A 147 3.93 -9.39 -2.64
N ILE A 148 4.49 -10.41 -2.00
CA ILE A 148 5.91 -10.71 -1.97
C ILE A 148 6.13 -12.08 -2.59
N ARG A 149 7.11 -12.19 -3.50
CA ARG A 149 7.59 -13.43 -4.10
C ARG A 149 9.11 -13.43 -4.15
N TRP A 150 9.72 -14.54 -3.77
CA TRP A 150 11.14 -14.76 -4.01
C TRP A 150 11.33 -15.34 -5.42
N LEU A 151 12.18 -14.72 -6.22
CA LEU A 151 12.51 -15.16 -7.57
C LEU A 151 13.66 -16.16 -7.54
N ASP A 152 14.58 -16.00 -6.59
CA ASP A 152 15.64 -16.91 -6.22
C ASP A 152 16.05 -16.66 -4.75
N ASP A 153 17.23 -17.13 -4.32
CA ASP A 153 17.66 -17.03 -2.92
C ASP A 153 17.90 -15.58 -2.46
N ASP A 154 18.19 -14.66 -3.36
CA ASP A 154 18.58 -13.29 -3.06
C ASP A 154 17.65 -12.24 -3.70
N ASP A 155 16.92 -12.58 -4.75
CA ASP A 155 16.07 -11.66 -5.50
C ASP A 155 14.60 -11.77 -5.10
N ILE A 156 14.00 -10.62 -4.83
CA ILE A 156 12.60 -10.50 -4.41
C ILE A 156 11.81 -9.64 -5.40
N GLN A 157 10.56 -10.00 -5.60
CA GLN A 157 9.57 -9.19 -6.27
C GLN A 157 8.50 -8.74 -5.29
N MET A 158 8.21 -7.45 -5.28
CA MET A 158 7.13 -6.84 -4.51
C MET A 158 6.17 -6.11 -5.44
N ASP A 159 4.87 -6.36 -5.25
CA ASP A 159 3.77 -5.63 -5.87
C ASP A 159 2.90 -5.04 -4.76
N ILE A 160 2.79 -3.71 -4.71
CA ILE A 160 2.25 -3.00 -3.55
C ILE A 160 1.15 -2.06 -4.03
N LEU A 161 -0.07 -2.27 -3.56
CA LEU A 161 -1.20 -1.40 -3.80
C LEU A 161 -1.64 -0.75 -2.50
N LEU A 162 -1.53 0.55 -2.41
CA LEU A 162 -1.84 1.35 -1.23
C LEU A 162 -2.98 2.33 -1.49
N TYR A 163 -3.62 2.76 -0.42
CA TYR A 163 -4.71 3.74 -0.47
C TYR A 163 -4.40 4.92 0.46
N LEU A 164 -4.53 6.12 -0.06
CA LEU A 164 -4.54 7.34 0.73
C LEU A 164 -5.88 7.46 1.51
N PRO A 165 -5.96 8.33 2.54
CA PRO A 165 -7.21 8.53 3.28
C PRO A 165 -8.41 8.98 2.43
N ASP A 166 -8.18 9.60 1.28
CA ASP A 166 -9.20 9.99 0.30
C ASP A 166 -9.53 8.88 -0.71
N SER A 167 -9.05 7.65 -0.47
CA SER A 167 -9.18 6.48 -1.33
C SER A 167 -8.43 6.55 -2.67
N THR A 168 -7.56 7.54 -2.84
CA THR A 168 -6.60 7.60 -3.94
C THR A 168 -5.70 6.38 -3.93
N ARG A 169 -5.49 5.77 -5.09
CA ARG A 169 -4.63 4.58 -5.24
C ARG A 169 -3.20 4.99 -5.52
N TYR A 170 -2.29 4.26 -4.90
CA TYR A 170 -0.87 4.32 -5.16
C TYR A 170 -0.37 2.91 -5.44
N HIS A 171 0.32 2.73 -6.55
CA HIS A 171 0.96 1.46 -6.91
C HIS A 171 2.46 1.61 -6.86
N ALA A 172 3.13 0.67 -6.21
CA ALA A 172 4.57 0.57 -6.13
C ALA A 172 5.02 -0.83 -6.53
N SER A 173 6.12 -0.92 -7.23
CA SER A 173 6.74 -2.19 -7.57
C SER A 173 8.25 -2.16 -7.32
N TYR A 174 8.78 -3.31 -6.94
CA TYR A 174 10.20 -3.55 -6.79
C TYR A 174 10.53 -4.94 -7.32
N GLN A 175 11.65 -5.07 -8.00
CA GLN A 175 12.26 -6.36 -8.34
C GLN A 175 13.77 -6.21 -8.31
N GLY A 176 14.42 -7.07 -7.55
CA GLY A 176 15.88 -7.07 -7.40
C GLY A 176 16.33 -7.67 -6.10
N PRO A 177 17.61 -7.50 -5.74
CA PRO A 177 18.18 -8.10 -4.55
C PRO A 177 17.56 -7.54 -3.28
N ALA A 178 17.13 -8.43 -2.40
CA ALA A 178 16.82 -8.09 -1.02
C ALA A 178 18.12 -8.00 -0.25
N LEU A 179 18.41 -6.85 0.32
CA LEU A 179 19.54 -6.65 1.20
C LEU A 179 19.09 -7.02 2.64
N PRO A 180 19.22 -8.28 3.09
CA PRO A 180 18.84 -8.65 4.45
C PRO A 180 19.86 -8.10 5.44
N ARG A 181 19.36 -7.59 6.54
CA ARG A 181 20.16 -7.21 7.70
C ARG A 181 19.66 -7.89 8.96
#